data_60dbfbbca98ae21e008050103dc133e9
#
_entry.id   60dbfbbca98ae21e008050103dc133e9
#
_cell.length_a   1.000
_cell.length_b   1.000
_cell.length_c   1.000
_cell.angle_alpha   90.00
_cell.angle_beta   90.00
_cell.angle_gamma   90.00
#
_symmetry.space_group_name_H-M   'P 1'
#
loop_
_entity.id
_entity.type
_entity.pdbx_description
1 polymer ?
#
loop_
_entity_poly.entity_id
_entity_poly.type
_entity_poly.pdbx_seq_one_letter_code
_entity_poly.pdbx_strand_id
1 'polypeptide(L)'
;MDSKNLEKIESQTFRRLISHLQSRTEVQNIDIMNLTGFCRNCLYKWMHEAASGSDEGLSIEEAQEYVYGMPYNDWKKKFQK
;
A
#
# COMPACT_ATOMS: atom_id res chain seq x y z
N MET A 1 2.48 25.33 8.56
CA MET A 1 2.25 24.05 9.26
C MET A 1 3.61 23.42 9.53
N ASP A 2 3.84 22.93 10.72
CA ASP A 2 5.13 22.31 10.98
C ASP A 2 5.20 20.90 10.39
N SER A 3 6.43 20.39 10.26
CA SER A 3 6.67 19.11 9.56
C SER A 3 6.05 17.93 10.29
N LYS A 4 5.96 17.96 11.62
CA LYS A 4 5.34 16.87 12.38
C LYS A 4 3.85 16.78 12.14
N ASN A 5 3.16 17.92 12.08
CA ASN A 5 1.74 17.94 11.78
C ASN A 5 1.49 17.50 10.34
N LEU A 6 2.34 17.92 9.42
CA LEU A 6 2.23 17.49 8.02
C LEU A 6 2.43 15.97 7.90
N GLU A 7 3.41 15.43 8.59
CA GLU A 7 3.65 13.98 8.57
C GLU A 7 2.46 13.19 9.11
N LYS A 8 1.80 13.69 10.15
CA LYS A 8 0.57 13.07 10.66
C LYS A 8 -0.55 13.07 9.64
N ILE A 9 -0.72 14.21 8.96
CA ILE A 9 -1.75 14.35 7.92
C ILE A 9 -1.46 13.41 6.78
N GLU A 10 -0.22 13.36 6.32
CA GLU A 10 0.21 12.44 5.26
C GLU A 10 -0.03 10.98 5.65
N SER A 11 0.32 10.63 6.88
CA SER A 11 0.14 9.28 7.40
C SER A 11 -1.34 8.88 7.43
N GLN A 12 -2.20 9.75 7.94
CA GLN A 12 -3.64 9.49 8.00
C GLN A 12 -4.24 9.39 6.61
N THR A 13 -3.80 10.24 5.69
CA THR A 13 -4.26 10.23 4.31
C THR A 13 -3.86 8.94 3.62
N PHE A 14 -2.63 8.49 3.81
CA PHE A 14 -2.16 7.23 3.24
C PHE A 14 -2.95 6.05 3.80
N ARG A 15 -3.19 6.03 5.10
CA ARG A 15 -4.00 4.96 5.73
C ARG A 15 -5.41 4.92 5.16
N ARG A 16 -6.00 6.07 4.87
CA ARG A 16 -7.31 6.12 4.24
C ARG A 16 -7.28 5.58 2.83
N LEU A 17 -6.24 5.90 2.06
CA LEU A 17 -6.05 5.33 0.73
C LEU A 17 -5.97 3.80 0.80
N ILE A 18 -5.18 3.27 1.72
CA ILE A 18 -5.03 1.82 1.90
C ILE A 18 -6.37 1.17 2.27
N SER A 19 -7.09 1.75 3.23
CA SER A 19 -8.42 1.23 3.61
C SER A 19 -9.38 1.23 2.43
N HIS A 20 -9.34 2.29 1.63
CA HIS A 20 -10.20 2.40 0.45
C HIS A 20 -9.89 1.28 -0.55
N LEU A 21 -8.61 1.07 -0.85
CA LEU A 21 -8.20 0.01 -1.77
C LEU A 21 -8.58 -1.37 -1.25
N GLN A 22 -8.45 -1.59 0.06
CA GLN A 22 -8.84 -2.87 0.65
C GLN A 22 -10.34 -3.11 0.55
N SER A 23 -11.15 -2.06 0.50
CA SER A 23 -12.60 -2.17 0.32
C SER A 23 -13.00 -2.41 -1.13
N ARG A 24 -12.08 -2.24 -2.08
CA ARG A 24 -12.34 -2.32 -3.52
C ARG A 24 -11.60 -3.50 -4.14
N THR A 25 -11.86 -4.70 -3.63
CA THR A 25 -11.18 -5.92 -4.06
C THR A 25 -11.53 -6.33 -5.50
N GLU A 26 -12.65 -5.81 -6.02
CA GLU A 26 -13.05 -6.06 -7.40
C GLU A 26 -12.16 -5.33 -8.42
N VAL A 27 -11.46 -4.26 -8.00
CA VAL A 27 -10.60 -3.48 -8.89
C VAL A 27 -9.25 -4.18 -9.02
N GLN A 28 -8.89 -4.52 -10.25
CA GLN A 28 -7.64 -5.24 -10.53
C GLN A 28 -6.46 -4.27 -10.61
N ASN A 29 -5.28 -4.77 -10.22
CA ASN A 29 -4.07 -3.96 -10.26
C ASN A 29 -3.75 -3.46 -11.67
N ILE A 30 -4.01 -4.28 -12.68
CA ILE A 30 -3.76 -3.86 -14.08
C ILE A 30 -4.62 -2.66 -14.48
N ASP A 31 -5.86 -2.61 -13.99
CA ASP A 31 -6.77 -1.49 -14.29
C ASP A 31 -6.29 -0.20 -13.63
N ILE A 32 -5.86 -0.28 -12.37
CA ILE A 32 -5.30 0.88 -11.67
C ILE A 32 -4.05 1.36 -12.40
N MET A 33 -3.16 0.44 -12.76
CA MET A 33 -1.90 0.77 -13.45
C MET A 33 -2.17 1.47 -14.77
N ASN A 34 -3.12 0.97 -15.55
CA ASN A 34 -3.44 1.57 -16.85
C ASN A 34 -4.00 2.98 -16.72
N LEU A 35 -4.76 3.26 -15.65
CA LEU A 35 -5.39 4.56 -15.46
C LEU A 35 -4.48 5.57 -14.76
N THR A 36 -3.63 5.14 -13.85
CA THR A 36 -2.91 6.04 -12.95
C THR A 36 -1.40 5.92 -13.02
N GLY A 37 -0.88 4.84 -13.59
CA GLY A 37 0.56 4.60 -13.63
C GLY A 37 1.12 3.97 -12.35
N PHE A 38 0.27 3.59 -11.40
CA PHE A 38 0.70 2.84 -10.21
C PHE A 38 -0.36 1.79 -9.88
N CYS A 39 -0.03 0.88 -8.96
CA CYS A 39 -1.00 -0.09 -8.45
C CYS A 39 -0.65 -0.45 -6.99
N ARG A 40 -1.38 -1.38 -6.40
CA ARG A 40 -1.13 -1.82 -5.03
C ARG A 40 0.32 -2.30 -4.84
N ASN A 41 0.88 -2.95 -5.86
CA ASN A 41 2.26 -3.42 -5.80
C ASN A 41 3.25 -2.28 -5.71
N CYS A 42 3.00 -1.18 -6.41
CA CYS A 42 3.84 0.02 -6.29
C CYS A 42 3.82 0.56 -4.87
N LEU A 43 2.64 0.59 -4.24
CA LEU A 43 2.48 1.13 -2.89
C LEU A 43 3.31 0.34 -1.87
N TYR A 44 3.28 -0.99 -1.91
CA TYR A 44 4.06 -1.74 -0.93
C TYR A 44 5.57 -1.62 -1.19
N LYS A 45 5.96 -1.50 -2.45
CA LYS A 45 7.38 -1.27 -2.80
C LYS A 45 7.85 0.06 -2.28
N TRP A 46 7.06 1.11 -2.44
CA TRP A 46 7.39 2.44 -1.93
C TRP A 46 7.47 2.46 -0.41
N MET A 47 6.59 1.75 0.27
CA MET A 47 6.67 1.60 1.73
C MET A 47 7.95 0.91 2.15
N HIS A 48 8.30 -0.18 1.47
CA HIS A 48 9.53 -0.91 1.75
C HIS A 48 10.76 -0.01 1.57
N GLU A 49 10.79 0.76 0.48
CA GLU A 49 11.88 1.70 0.22
C GLU A 49 11.97 2.78 1.29
N ALA A 50 10.83 3.36 1.66
CA ALA A 50 10.81 4.40 2.69
C ALA A 50 11.29 3.85 4.03
N ALA A 51 10.93 2.60 4.36
CA ALA A 51 11.32 1.96 5.60
C ALA A 51 12.80 1.58 5.62
N SER A 52 13.43 1.41 4.47
CA SER A 52 14.85 1.05 4.42
C SER A 52 15.76 2.11 5.02
N GLY A 53 15.27 3.36 5.14
CA GLY A 53 15.99 4.43 5.80
C GLY A 53 15.73 4.53 7.30
N SER A 54 14.90 3.64 7.87
CA SER A 54 14.59 3.65 9.29
C SER A 54 15.39 2.55 10.00
N ASP A 55 15.52 2.68 11.32
CA ASP A 55 16.27 1.72 12.14
C ASP A 55 15.63 0.33 12.18
N GLU A 56 14.30 0.28 12.09
CA GLU A 56 13.57 -0.99 12.19
C GLU A 56 13.40 -1.68 10.85
N GLY A 57 13.25 -0.91 9.78
CA GLY A 57 12.97 -1.47 8.47
C GLY A 57 11.55 -2.05 8.39
N LEU A 58 11.23 -2.58 7.22
CA LEU A 58 9.96 -3.24 6.95
C LEU A 58 10.22 -4.25 5.82
N SER A 59 9.92 -5.51 6.04
CA SER A 59 10.14 -6.53 5.01
C SER A 59 9.14 -6.35 3.87
N ILE A 60 9.45 -6.94 2.71
CA ILE A 60 8.54 -6.95 1.57
C ILE A 60 7.20 -7.58 1.96
N GLU A 61 7.24 -8.71 2.66
CA GLU A 61 6.05 -9.43 3.09
C GLU A 61 5.19 -8.60 4.04
N GLU A 62 5.82 -7.89 4.98
CA GLU A 62 5.12 -7.00 5.89
C GLU A 62 4.45 -5.85 5.16
N ALA A 63 5.16 -5.26 4.19
CA ALA A 63 4.60 -4.18 3.37
C ALA A 63 3.44 -4.66 2.53
N GLN A 64 3.55 -5.84 1.91
CA GLN A 64 2.48 -6.46 1.14
C GLN A 64 1.24 -6.67 2.01
N GLU A 65 1.42 -7.24 3.20
CA GLU A 65 0.30 -7.52 4.11
C GLU A 65 -0.37 -6.22 4.56
N TYR A 66 0.40 -5.18 4.78
CA TYR A 66 -0.13 -3.87 5.14
C TYR A 66 -1.04 -3.33 4.03
N VAL A 67 -0.56 -3.36 2.78
CA VAL A 67 -1.30 -2.78 1.65
C VAL A 67 -2.53 -3.63 1.30
N TYR A 68 -2.40 -4.94 1.30
CA TYR A 68 -3.49 -5.83 0.90
C TYR A 68 -4.45 -6.18 2.04
N GLY A 69 -4.03 -6.00 3.30
CA GLY A 69 -4.83 -6.39 4.46
C GLY A 69 -4.83 -7.89 4.72
N MET A 70 -4.00 -8.64 4.00
CA MET A 70 -3.83 -10.09 4.11
C MET A 70 -2.54 -10.47 3.37
N PRO A 71 -2.02 -11.68 3.57
CA PRO A 71 -0.87 -12.14 2.78
C PRO A 71 -1.16 -12.04 1.29
N TYR A 72 -0.18 -11.59 0.52
CA TYR A 72 -0.35 -11.32 -0.92
C TYR A 72 -0.84 -12.54 -1.69
N ASN A 73 -0.31 -13.72 -1.36
CA ASN A 73 -0.74 -14.95 -2.05
C ASN A 73 -2.22 -15.25 -1.81
N ASP A 74 -2.73 -14.94 -0.61
CA ASP A 74 -4.14 -15.11 -0.31
C ASP A 74 -5.00 -14.15 -1.11
N TRP A 75 -4.57 -12.91 -1.23
CA TRP A 75 -5.28 -11.91 -2.02
C TRP A 75 -5.34 -12.32 -3.49
N LYS A 76 -4.23 -12.80 -4.03
CA LYS A 76 -4.18 -13.26 -5.43
C LYS A 76 -5.16 -14.41 -5.67
N LYS A 77 -5.21 -15.36 -4.75
CA LYS A 77 -6.13 -16.51 -4.89
C LYS A 77 -7.59 -16.09 -4.83
N LYS A 78 -7.91 -15.12 -3.97
CA LYS A 78 -9.30 -14.69 -3.75
C LYS A 78 -9.79 -13.71 -4.81
N PHE A 79 -8.96 -12.77 -5.24
CA PHE A 79 -9.44 -11.61 -5.98
C PHE A 79 -8.78 -11.38 -7.33
N GLN A 80 -7.57 -11.85 -7.55
CA GLN A 80 -6.89 -11.62 -8.83
C GLN A 80 -7.48 -12.52 -9.91
N LYS A 81 -7.87 -11.89 -11.00
CA LYS A 81 -8.45 -12.59 -12.16
C LYS A 81 -7.41 -12.83 -13.23
#